data_aaa8471a3bb09ef1cc58e934adf7a37c
#
_entry.id   aaa8471a3bb09ef1cc58e934adf7a37c
#
_cell.length_a   1.000
_cell.length_b   1.000
_cell.length_c   1.000
_cell.angle_alpha   90.00
_cell.angle_beta   90.00
_cell.angle_gamma   90.00
#
_symmetry.space_group_name_H-M   'P 1'
#
loop_
_entity.id
_entity.type
_entity.pdbx_description
1 polymer ?
#
loop_
_entity_poly.entity_id
_entity_poly.type
_entity_poly.pdbx_seq_one_letter_code
_entity_poly.pdbx_strand_id
1 'polypeptide(L)'
;MENHGGPTSTAKGLLAIAEDVDSDWFGVNLDTGNFHSDDVYAELAAVAPHAINVQVKVVVSGPDKVKHPTDFARLAAILNAVNYRGYIVLEYEEAGDPRTESHAYLEKLRAAFA
;
A
#
# COMPACT_ATOMS: atom_id res chain seq x y z
N MET A 1 -10.44 6.56 3.72
CA MET A 1 -9.37 7.59 3.53
C MET A 1 -8.14 6.92 2.94
N GLU A 2 -7.29 7.64 2.20
CA GLU A 2 -6.06 7.10 1.57
C GLU A 2 -4.83 7.82 2.12
N ASN A 3 -3.70 7.12 2.20
CA ASN A 3 -2.39 7.74 2.41
C ASN A 3 -1.90 8.37 1.10
N HIS A 4 -2.05 9.68 0.95
CA HIS A 4 -1.77 10.40 -0.32
C HIS A 4 -1.09 11.76 -0.11
N GLY A 5 -0.29 11.94 0.91
CA GLY A 5 0.40 13.18 1.20
C GLY A 5 -0.30 14.07 2.22
N GLY A 6 0.24 15.25 2.47
CA GLY A 6 -0.28 16.13 3.53
C GLY A 6 -0.33 15.43 4.89
N PRO A 7 -1.44 15.55 5.62
CA PRO A 7 -1.59 14.90 6.94
C PRO A 7 -1.47 13.36 6.90
N THR A 8 -1.76 12.75 5.74
CA THR A 8 -1.70 11.29 5.55
C THR A 8 -0.40 10.80 4.90
N SER A 9 0.63 11.64 4.80
CA SER A 9 1.93 11.28 4.22
C SER A 9 2.75 10.31 5.07
N THR A 10 2.36 10.11 6.32
CA THR A 10 2.98 9.16 7.26
C THR A 10 1.92 8.29 7.93
N ALA A 11 2.30 7.08 8.35
CA ALA A 11 1.41 6.22 9.13
C ALA A 11 0.95 6.92 10.41
N LYS A 12 1.84 7.63 11.10
CA LYS A 12 1.51 8.38 12.32
C LYS A 12 0.38 9.40 12.08
N GLY A 13 0.48 10.20 11.02
CA GLY A 13 -0.54 11.21 10.72
C GLY A 13 -1.88 10.59 10.32
N LEU A 14 -1.86 9.54 9.52
CA LEU A 14 -3.05 8.83 9.09
C LEU A 14 -3.75 8.14 10.27
N LEU A 15 -3.00 7.46 11.14
CA LEU A 15 -3.53 6.77 12.31
C LEU A 15 -4.13 7.73 13.33
N ALA A 16 -3.53 8.92 13.52
CA ALA A 16 -4.11 9.95 14.39
C ALA A 16 -5.50 10.38 13.88
N ILE A 17 -5.68 10.54 12.56
CA ILE A 17 -7.00 10.85 11.99
C ILE A 17 -7.97 9.67 12.18
N ALA A 18 -7.49 8.43 12.00
CA ALA A 18 -8.33 7.24 12.20
C ALA A 18 -8.84 7.14 13.64
N GLU A 19 -7.98 7.41 14.63
CA GLU A 19 -8.33 7.45 16.05
C GLU A 19 -9.33 8.57 16.37
N ASP A 20 -9.15 9.77 15.80
CA ASP A 20 -10.06 10.91 16.02
C ASP A 20 -11.45 10.68 15.41
N VAL A 21 -11.54 9.97 14.28
CA VAL A 21 -12.82 9.63 13.64
C VAL A 21 -13.60 8.61 14.46
N ASP A 22 -12.93 7.65 15.08
CA ASP A 22 -13.50 6.63 15.99
C ASP A 22 -14.83 6.03 15.48
N SER A 23 -14.81 5.47 14.28
CA SER A 23 -16.02 4.96 13.62
C SER A 23 -15.77 3.62 12.93
N ASP A 24 -16.66 2.65 13.16
CA ASP A 24 -16.68 1.35 12.46
C ASP A 24 -16.88 1.48 10.94
N TRP A 25 -17.35 2.61 10.47
CA TRP A 25 -17.55 2.92 9.04
C TRP A 25 -16.31 3.56 8.41
N PHE A 26 -15.31 3.86 9.19
CA PHE A 26 -14.05 4.40 8.69
C PHE A 26 -13.09 3.27 8.32
N GLY A 27 -12.42 3.41 7.18
CA GLY A 27 -11.38 2.49 6.76
C GLY A 27 -10.38 3.16 5.83
N VAL A 28 -9.24 2.51 5.66
CA VAL A 28 -8.13 3.02 4.86
C VAL A 28 -8.06 2.31 3.52
N ASN A 29 -8.00 3.07 2.43
CA ASN A 29 -7.45 2.62 1.16
C ASN A 29 -5.92 2.73 1.29
N LEU A 30 -5.25 1.62 1.57
CA LEU A 30 -3.81 1.59 1.79
C LEU A 30 -3.08 1.54 0.45
N ASP A 31 -2.49 2.66 0.04
CA ASP A 31 -1.64 2.74 -1.14
C ASP A 31 -0.19 2.40 -0.78
N THR A 32 0.39 1.42 -1.46
CA THR A 32 1.72 0.92 -1.13
C THR A 32 2.86 1.82 -1.57
N GLY A 33 2.62 2.77 -2.49
CA GLY A 33 3.65 3.63 -3.07
C GLY A 33 3.63 5.08 -2.59
N ASN A 34 2.69 5.46 -1.71
CA ASN A 34 2.50 6.85 -1.28
C ASN A 34 3.19 7.22 0.04
N PHE A 35 3.75 6.26 0.77
CA PHE A 35 4.71 6.53 1.85
C PHE A 35 6.11 6.72 1.28
N HIS A 36 6.86 7.66 1.84
CA HIS A 36 8.22 8.00 1.41
C HIS A 36 9.17 8.15 2.60
N SER A 37 9.10 7.20 3.53
CA SER A 37 9.97 7.13 4.72
C SER A 37 11.18 6.23 4.48
N ASP A 38 12.10 6.19 5.45
CA ASP A 38 13.26 5.29 5.41
C ASP A 38 12.85 3.81 5.42
N ASP A 39 11.70 3.46 6.01
CA ASP A 39 11.13 2.12 5.96
C ASP A 39 9.64 2.18 5.59
N VAL A 40 9.37 2.21 4.29
CA VAL A 40 8.01 2.22 3.72
C VAL A 40 7.20 1.01 4.20
N TYR A 41 7.81 -0.17 4.30
CA TYR A 41 7.10 -1.38 4.73
C TYR A 41 6.73 -1.37 6.21
N ALA A 42 7.50 -0.70 7.06
CA ALA A 42 7.12 -0.48 8.45
C ALA A 42 5.88 0.42 8.54
N GLU A 43 5.80 1.47 7.73
CA GLU A 43 4.60 2.32 7.62
C GLU A 43 3.39 1.52 7.12
N LEU A 44 3.56 0.71 6.08
CA LEU A 44 2.49 -0.17 5.56
C LEU A 44 2.00 -1.15 6.63
N ALA A 45 2.92 -1.78 7.37
CA ALA A 45 2.57 -2.70 8.45
C ALA A 45 1.79 -2.03 9.59
N ALA A 46 2.16 -0.78 9.94
CA ALA A 46 1.47 -0.03 10.97
C ALA A 46 0.00 0.29 10.58
N VAL A 47 -0.25 0.59 9.30
CA VAL A 47 -1.58 0.98 8.80
C VAL A 47 -2.43 -0.23 8.36
N ALA A 48 -1.81 -1.35 8.01
CA ALA A 48 -2.50 -2.55 7.51
C ALA A 48 -3.71 -3.01 8.36
N PRO A 49 -3.71 -2.93 9.71
CA PRO A 49 -4.89 -3.28 10.51
C PRO A 49 -6.15 -2.47 10.21
N HIS A 50 -6.00 -1.26 9.66
CA HIS A 50 -7.10 -0.35 9.32
C HIS A 50 -7.49 -0.41 7.84
N ALA A 51 -6.81 -1.23 7.03
CA ALA A 51 -7.05 -1.31 5.60
C ALA A 51 -8.36 -2.05 5.27
N ILE A 52 -9.21 -1.40 4.48
CA ILE A 52 -10.42 -2.01 3.89
C ILE A 52 -10.23 -2.27 2.40
N ASN A 53 -9.30 -1.59 1.77
CA ASN A 53 -8.81 -1.81 0.41
C ASN A 53 -7.30 -1.60 0.38
N VAL A 54 -6.59 -2.30 -0.48
CA VAL A 54 -5.15 -2.11 -0.70
C VAL A 54 -4.91 -1.82 -2.17
N GLN A 55 -4.29 -0.67 -2.44
CA GLN A 55 -3.90 -0.24 -3.77
C GLN A 55 -2.39 -0.46 -3.93
N VAL A 56 -2.03 -1.36 -4.83
CA VAL A 56 -0.65 -1.83 -4.96
C VAL A 56 0.02 -1.17 -6.15
N LYS A 57 0.99 -0.29 -5.87
CA LYS A 57 1.90 0.25 -6.89
C LYS A 57 3.05 -0.73 -7.14
N VAL A 58 3.54 -0.75 -8.37
CA VAL A 58 4.62 -1.66 -8.80
C VAL A 58 6.00 -1.19 -8.34
N VAL A 59 6.09 0.03 -7.82
CA VAL A 59 7.29 0.61 -7.23
C VAL A 59 6.99 1.28 -5.89
N VAL A 60 7.99 1.30 -5.02
CA VAL A 60 8.04 2.09 -3.79
C VAL A 60 9.25 3.02 -3.83
N SER A 61 9.24 4.09 -3.07
CA SER A 61 10.40 4.98 -2.95
C SER A 61 10.55 5.52 -1.54
N GLY A 62 11.80 5.66 -1.10
CA GLY A 62 12.15 6.31 0.16
C GLY A 62 12.08 7.84 0.09
N PRO A 63 12.69 8.54 1.07
CA PRO A 63 12.70 10.02 1.14
C PRO A 63 13.44 10.66 -0.04
N ASP A 64 14.40 9.95 -0.62
CA ASP A 64 15.17 10.38 -1.79
C ASP A 64 14.40 10.30 -3.12
N LYS A 65 13.16 9.75 -3.09
CA LYS A 65 12.31 9.53 -4.27
C LYS A 65 12.90 8.58 -5.32
N VAL A 66 13.95 7.83 -4.98
CA VAL A 66 14.47 6.78 -5.85
C VAL A 66 13.49 5.61 -5.85
N LYS A 67 13.06 5.20 -7.05
CA LYS A 67 12.09 4.11 -7.24
C LYS A 67 12.77 2.74 -7.13
N HIS A 68 12.17 1.85 -6.37
CA HIS A 68 12.55 0.45 -6.25
C HIS A 68 11.34 -0.43 -6.53
N PRO A 69 11.50 -1.60 -7.16
CA PRO A 69 10.40 -2.55 -7.34
C PRO A 69 9.73 -2.89 -6.01
N THR A 70 8.40 -2.92 -5.99
CA THR A 70 7.65 -3.38 -4.82
C THR A 70 7.92 -4.85 -4.54
N ASP A 71 8.31 -5.16 -3.30
CA ASP A 71 8.44 -6.54 -2.82
C ASP A 71 7.04 -7.08 -2.48
N PHE A 72 6.42 -7.75 -3.43
CA PHE A 72 5.07 -8.32 -3.26
C PHE A 72 5.03 -9.43 -2.21
N ALA A 73 6.13 -10.18 -2.00
CA ALA A 73 6.17 -11.21 -0.97
C ALA A 73 6.18 -10.57 0.43
N ARG A 74 6.94 -9.51 0.64
CA ARG A 74 6.94 -8.74 1.89
C ARG A 74 5.57 -8.10 2.15
N LEU A 75 4.93 -7.54 1.12
CA LEU A 75 3.59 -7.00 1.21
C LEU A 75 2.57 -8.08 1.60
N ALA A 76 2.62 -9.25 0.95
CA ALA A 76 1.76 -10.38 1.28
C ALA A 76 1.94 -10.82 2.74
N ALA A 77 3.17 -10.89 3.23
CA ALA A 77 3.45 -11.22 4.63
C ALA A 77 2.83 -10.19 5.59
N ILE A 78 2.92 -8.89 5.30
CA ILE A 78 2.32 -7.82 6.11
C ILE A 78 0.79 -7.98 6.17
N LEU A 79 0.13 -8.17 5.04
CA LEU A 79 -1.33 -8.28 4.98
C LEU A 79 -1.84 -9.59 5.60
N ASN A 80 -1.11 -10.69 5.44
CA ASN A 80 -1.43 -11.95 6.08
C ASN A 80 -1.29 -11.88 7.61
N ALA A 81 -0.30 -11.15 8.13
CA ALA A 81 -0.08 -10.97 9.56
C ALA A 81 -1.29 -10.32 10.27
N VAL A 82 -2.04 -9.47 9.57
CA VAL A 82 -3.25 -8.83 10.08
C VAL A 82 -4.54 -9.52 9.63
N ASN A 83 -4.42 -10.69 9.00
CA ASN A 83 -5.56 -11.46 8.46
C ASN A 83 -6.44 -10.63 7.49
N TYR A 84 -5.81 -9.80 6.65
CA TYR A 84 -6.51 -8.97 5.68
C TYR A 84 -7.37 -9.81 4.71
N ARG A 85 -8.60 -9.37 4.43
CA ARG A 85 -9.58 -10.07 3.57
C ARG A 85 -10.24 -9.17 2.53
N GLY A 86 -9.77 -7.92 2.41
CA GLY A 86 -10.28 -6.97 1.42
C GLY A 86 -9.72 -7.20 0.01
N TYR A 87 -10.05 -6.27 -0.88
CA TYR A 87 -9.52 -6.29 -2.24
C TYR A 87 -8.07 -5.82 -2.28
N ILE A 88 -7.31 -6.42 -3.21
CA ILE A 88 -5.94 -6.03 -3.55
C ILE A 88 -5.97 -5.58 -5.01
N VAL A 89 -5.82 -4.29 -5.23
CA VAL A 89 -5.97 -3.64 -6.54
C VAL A 89 -4.61 -3.21 -7.05
N LEU A 90 -4.21 -3.69 -8.23
CA LEU A 90 -2.98 -3.24 -8.88
C LEU A 90 -3.19 -1.84 -9.47
N GLU A 91 -2.27 -0.92 -9.17
CA GLU A 91 -2.18 0.38 -9.82
C GLU A 91 -0.84 0.50 -10.56
N TYR A 92 -0.91 0.68 -11.87
CA TYR A 92 0.27 0.85 -12.71
C TYR A 92 0.39 2.29 -13.19
N GLU A 93 1.43 3.00 -12.74
CA GLU A 93 1.70 4.41 -13.07
C GLU A 93 3.06 4.63 -13.75
N GLU A 94 3.72 3.54 -14.18
CA GLU A 94 5.05 3.64 -14.79
C GLU A 94 4.98 3.89 -16.31
N ALA A 95 6.12 4.24 -16.91
CA ALA A 95 6.21 4.67 -18.31
C ALA A 95 6.01 3.56 -19.38
N GLY A 96 5.87 2.31 -18.96
CA GLY A 96 5.65 1.18 -19.89
C GLY A 96 4.23 1.16 -20.46
N ASP A 97 3.98 0.24 -21.40
CA ASP A 97 2.62 0.01 -21.93
C ASP A 97 1.74 -0.64 -20.85
N PRO A 98 0.72 0.08 -20.30
CA PRO A 98 -0.08 -0.43 -19.20
C PRO A 98 -0.88 -1.69 -19.56
N ARG A 99 -1.18 -1.93 -20.83
CA ARG A 99 -1.92 -3.13 -21.28
C ARG A 99 -1.09 -4.40 -21.08
N THR A 100 0.19 -4.32 -21.39
CA THR A 100 1.12 -5.45 -21.26
C THR A 100 1.66 -5.56 -19.84
N GLU A 101 2.12 -4.44 -19.28
CA GLU A 101 2.78 -4.41 -17.97
C GLU A 101 1.82 -4.74 -16.83
N SER A 102 0.60 -4.18 -16.84
CA SER A 102 -0.37 -4.47 -15.78
C SER A 102 -0.72 -5.95 -15.71
N HIS A 103 -0.83 -6.63 -16.85
CA HIS A 103 -1.08 -8.08 -16.87
C HIS A 103 0.08 -8.85 -16.21
N ALA A 104 1.32 -8.53 -16.60
CA ALA A 104 2.51 -9.19 -16.06
C ALA A 104 2.67 -8.95 -14.54
N TYR A 105 2.42 -7.73 -14.07
CA TYR A 105 2.46 -7.41 -12.64
C TYR A 105 1.32 -8.06 -11.85
N LEU A 106 0.12 -8.15 -12.43
CA LEU A 106 -1.00 -8.83 -11.79
C LEU A 106 -0.71 -10.32 -11.56
N GLU A 107 -0.08 -10.99 -12.51
CA GLU A 107 0.34 -12.39 -12.33
C GLU A 107 1.38 -12.55 -11.20
N LYS A 108 2.37 -11.65 -11.13
CA LYS A 108 3.34 -11.63 -10.03
C LYS A 108 2.67 -11.39 -8.66
N LEU A 109 1.72 -10.44 -8.64
CA LEU A 109 0.97 -10.11 -7.42
C LEU A 109 0.13 -11.31 -6.96
N ARG A 110 -0.61 -11.97 -7.87
CA ARG A 110 -1.36 -13.19 -7.58
C ARG A 110 -0.49 -14.30 -7.01
N ALA A 111 0.69 -14.52 -7.60
CA ALA A 111 1.63 -15.53 -7.13
C ALA A 111 2.13 -15.25 -5.70
N ALA A 112 2.31 -13.99 -5.32
CA ALA A 112 2.74 -13.62 -3.98
C ALA A 112 1.67 -13.88 -2.90
N PHE A 113 0.38 -13.90 -3.28
CA PHE A 113 -0.75 -14.14 -2.37
C PHE A 113 -1.35 -15.55 -2.49
N ALA A 114 -0.76 -16.43 -3.32
CA ALA A 114 -1.23 -17.81 -3.54
C ALA A 114 -0.91 -18.75 -2.30
#